data_ab83387ba9233891d9ed062b82ecc601
#
_entry.id   ab83387ba9233891d9ed062b82ecc601
#
_cell.length_a   1.000
_cell.length_b   1.000
_cell.length_c   1.000
_cell.angle_alpha   90.00
_cell.angle_beta   90.00
_cell.angle_gamma   90.00
#
_symmetry.space_group_name_H-M   'P 1'
#
loop_
_entity.id
_entity.type
_entity.pdbx_description
1 polymer ?
#
loop_
_entity_poly.entity_id
_entity_poly.type
_entity_poly.pdbx_seq_one_letter_code
_entity_poly.pdbx_strand_id
1 'polypeptide(L)'
;MKKKVLSLLLTAAMVMSMAVGCGSNKSASTDAKDHTKTEASADGESNQILFNGSSTLAPVITSIATNFFDTYGTWKAYDSSLPDEDIAIYVSAGGSGQGTKAVIDGTSTFGMVARSVKDEEKKAIKDEKEYQVGIDALTIAVNPENPVTKIIDDLSTEQIVSLFSGEYKTWKDLDASLPDEEVVVITRDINGGAHEVFQKNIMGDTEVKSDAIQASSMGELVHDIIDNPYAIGYASFGVANQNAGKVVTMKVNGVEPTKENIINGSYIIQRPLLLVGSGEPTAIQQAFLDVVLGDEGQKTVEDMGFIPMN
;
A
#
# COMPACT_ATOMS: atom_id res chain seq x y z
N MET A 1 -30.65 29.63 37.63
CA MET A 1 -32.01 29.09 37.38
C MET A 1 -31.84 27.84 36.52
N LYS A 2 -31.90 26.64 37.13
CA LYS A 2 -33.03 25.68 37.16
C LYS A 2 -33.59 25.46 35.73
N LYS A 3 -33.56 24.25 35.09
CA LYS A 3 -34.09 22.94 35.45
C LYS A 3 -33.61 21.88 34.42
N LYS A 4 -33.16 20.71 34.82
CA LYS A 4 -33.81 19.37 34.94
C LYS A 4 -34.02 18.65 33.62
N VAL A 5 -33.24 17.59 33.31
CA VAL A 5 -33.47 16.14 33.54
C VAL A 5 -34.76 15.61 32.90
N LEU A 6 -34.62 14.66 31.99
CA LEU A 6 -35.42 13.43 31.99
C LEU A 6 -34.75 12.32 31.15
N SER A 7 -34.34 11.28 31.87
CA SER A 7 -34.00 9.95 31.32
C SER A 7 -35.29 9.17 31.04
N LEU A 8 -35.32 8.31 30.02
CA LEU A 8 -36.23 7.18 29.99
C LEU A 8 -35.51 5.94 29.41
N LEU A 9 -35.27 5.01 30.34
CA LEU A 9 -34.98 3.60 30.09
C LEU A 9 -36.29 2.91 29.66
N LEU A 10 -36.21 2.03 28.69
CA LEU A 10 -37.20 0.95 28.55
C LEU A 10 -36.47 -0.35 28.10
N THR A 11 -36.41 -1.26 29.05
CA THR A 11 -36.09 -2.69 28.94
C THR A 11 -37.36 -3.50 28.72
N ALA A 12 -37.26 -4.57 27.90
CA ALA A 12 -38.02 -5.83 28.02
C ALA A 12 -37.63 -6.73 26.85
N ALA A 13 -36.91 -7.79 27.04
CA ALA A 13 -37.17 -9.11 27.59
C ALA A 13 -37.75 -10.10 26.57
N MET A 14 -36.89 -11.06 26.25
CA MET A 14 -37.06 -12.51 26.06
C MET A 14 -38.45 -13.08 25.75
N VAL A 15 -38.50 -14.00 24.77
CA VAL A 15 -39.01 -15.36 24.96
C VAL A 15 -38.34 -16.36 24.02
N MET A 16 -37.71 -17.39 24.60
CA MET A 16 -37.37 -18.67 23.96
C MET A 16 -38.62 -19.51 23.77
N SER A 17 -38.67 -20.27 22.67
CA SER A 17 -39.38 -21.55 22.67
C SER A 17 -38.76 -22.52 21.69
N MET A 18 -38.16 -23.57 22.26
CA MET A 18 -37.83 -24.82 21.57
C MET A 18 -39.09 -25.63 21.38
N ALA A 19 -39.25 -26.26 20.23
CA ALA A 19 -40.04 -27.50 20.13
C ALA A 19 -39.45 -28.39 19.03
N VAL A 20 -39.05 -29.56 19.45
CA VAL A 20 -38.66 -30.74 18.66
C VAL A 20 -39.92 -31.40 18.12
N GLY A 21 -39.90 -31.86 16.89
CA GLY A 21 -40.97 -32.69 16.31
C GLY A 21 -40.55 -33.36 15.01
N CYS A 22 -40.16 -34.63 15.06
CA CYS A 22 -40.04 -35.52 13.93
C CYS A 22 -41.42 -35.92 13.38
N GLY A 23 -41.58 -36.04 12.07
CA GLY A 23 -42.74 -36.71 11.45
C GLY A 23 -42.76 -36.59 9.95
N SER A 24 -42.71 -37.75 9.29
CA SER A 24 -42.64 -38.02 7.85
C SER A 24 -43.92 -37.66 7.08
N ASN A 25 -43.75 -37.32 5.84
CA ASN A 25 -44.45 -37.76 4.59
C ASN A 25 -45.31 -36.76 3.80
N LYS A 26 -44.90 -36.66 2.53
CA LYS A 26 -45.63 -36.47 1.25
C LYS A 26 -46.23 -35.10 0.88
N SER A 27 -45.58 -34.59 -0.18
CA SER A 27 -46.14 -33.99 -1.43
C SER A 27 -47.13 -32.86 -1.33
N ALA A 28 -46.69 -31.64 -1.69
CA ALA A 28 -47.34 -30.80 -2.70
C ALA A 28 -46.40 -29.63 -3.08
N SER A 29 -46.22 -29.44 -4.36
CA SER A 29 -45.53 -28.37 -5.05
C SER A 29 -46.09 -27.00 -4.72
N THR A 30 -45.25 -26.02 -4.39
CA THR A 30 -45.45 -24.61 -4.75
C THR A 30 -44.11 -23.88 -4.77
N ASP A 31 -43.93 -23.13 -5.81
CA ASP A 31 -42.79 -22.34 -6.23
C ASP A 31 -42.02 -21.60 -5.11
N ALA A 32 -40.83 -22.03 -4.83
CA ALA A 32 -39.79 -21.21 -4.22
C ALA A 32 -38.88 -20.71 -5.35
N LYS A 33 -38.89 -19.42 -5.60
CA LYS A 33 -38.00 -18.74 -6.53
C LYS A 33 -36.56 -19.05 -6.16
N ASP A 34 -35.96 -19.79 -7.06
CA ASP A 34 -34.52 -20.04 -7.15
C ASP A 34 -33.78 -18.71 -7.21
N HIS A 35 -32.96 -18.43 -6.22
CA HIS A 35 -31.93 -17.41 -6.32
C HIS A 35 -30.86 -17.96 -7.26
N THR A 36 -31.07 -17.69 -8.53
CA THR A 36 -30.12 -17.96 -9.60
C THR A 36 -28.77 -17.39 -9.19
N LYS A 37 -27.81 -18.30 -8.95
CA LYS A 37 -26.40 -17.98 -9.11
C LYS A 37 -26.26 -17.37 -10.50
N THR A 38 -25.92 -16.11 -10.54
CA THR A 38 -25.45 -15.45 -11.76
C THR A 38 -24.10 -16.12 -12.04
N GLU A 39 -24.10 -17.15 -12.90
CA GLU A 39 -22.90 -17.58 -13.57
C GLU A 39 -22.40 -16.39 -14.37
N ALA A 40 -21.21 -15.91 -14.04
CA ALA A 40 -20.50 -14.94 -14.84
C ALA A 40 -20.34 -15.56 -16.23
N SER A 41 -21.06 -15.03 -17.20
CA SER A 41 -20.87 -15.34 -18.61
C SER A 41 -19.46 -14.91 -18.98
N ALA A 42 -18.62 -15.88 -19.22
CA ALA A 42 -17.32 -15.71 -19.89
C ALA A 42 -17.60 -15.37 -21.35
N ASP A 43 -17.73 -14.08 -21.69
CA ASP A 43 -17.58 -13.47 -23.03
C ASP A 43 -18.10 -12.01 -23.07
N GLY A 44 -18.04 -11.27 -21.95
CA GLY A 44 -18.16 -9.82 -21.95
C GLY A 44 -16.87 -9.24 -21.38
N GLU A 45 -16.11 -8.49 -22.18
CA GLU A 45 -15.01 -7.69 -21.66
C GLU A 45 -15.54 -6.85 -20.50
N SER A 46 -14.98 -7.05 -19.30
CA SER A 46 -15.38 -6.28 -18.13
C SER A 46 -14.97 -4.81 -18.37
N ASN A 47 -15.96 -3.89 -18.37
CA ASN A 47 -15.71 -2.45 -18.50
C ASN A 47 -15.19 -1.84 -17.18
N GLN A 48 -14.71 -2.68 -16.27
CA GLN A 48 -14.13 -2.29 -14.99
C GLN A 48 -12.63 -2.58 -14.97
N ILE A 49 -11.87 -1.67 -14.37
CA ILE A 49 -10.44 -1.88 -14.11
C ILE A 49 -10.25 -2.05 -12.61
N LEU A 50 -9.69 -3.17 -12.21
CA LEU A 50 -9.47 -3.54 -10.81
C LEU A 50 -7.97 -3.52 -10.51
N PHE A 51 -7.58 -2.70 -9.53
CA PHE A 51 -6.23 -2.63 -9.01
C PHE A 51 -6.16 -3.21 -7.60
N ASN A 52 -5.15 -4.02 -7.32
CA ASN A 52 -4.86 -4.52 -5.97
C ASN A 52 -3.35 -4.49 -5.73
N GLY A 53 -2.93 -4.27 -4.49
CA GLY A 53 -1.52 -4.47 -4.13
C GLY A 53 -0.89 -3.37 -3.28
N SER A 54 0.22 -2.81 -3.74
CA SER A 54 1.06 -1.88 -2.99
C SER A 54 0.29 -0.73 -2.35
N SER A 55 0.34 -0.63 -1.02
CA SER A 55 -0.22 0.52 -0.28
C SER A 55 0.55 1.83 -0.51
N THR A 56 1.75 1.76 -1.10
CA THR A 56 2.51 2.93 -1.55
C THR A 56 1.94 3.47 -2.85
N LEU A 57 1.63 2.58 -3.80
CA LEU A 57 1.16 2.97 -5.14
C LEU A 57 -0.36 3.22 -5.19
N ALA A 58 -1.14 2.58 -4.30
CA ALA A 58 -2.60 2.72 -4.30
C ALA A 58 -3.10 4.17 -4.22
N PRO A 59 -2.57 5.05 -3.36
CA PRO A 59 -2.99 6.46 -3.34
C PRO A 59 -2.71 7.19 -4.66
N VAL A 60 -1.61 6.88 -5.35
CA VAL A 60 -1.25 7.47 -6.65
C VAL A 60 -2.28 7.09 -7.71
N ILE A 61 -2.55 5.78 -7.85
CA ILE A 61 -3.54 5.28 -8.82
C ILE A 61 -4.94 5.78 -8.49
N THR A 62 -5.30 5.85 -7.20
CA THR A 62 -6.59 6.43 -6.77
C THR A 62 -6.71 7.90 -7.17
N SER A 63 -5.67 8.70 -6.99
CA SER A 63 -5.68 10.12 -7.37
C SER A 63 -5.83 10.29 -8.88
N ILE A 64 -5.07 9.52 -9.68
CA ILE A 64 -5.18 9.55 -11.15
C ILE A 64 -6.57 9.11 -11.60
N ALA A 65 -7.10 8.01 -11.04
CA ALA A 65 -8.43 7.50 -11.39
C ALA A 65 -9.55 8.48 -11.04
N THR A 66 -9.45 9.15 -9.88
CA THR A 66 -10.42 10.17 -9.46
C THR A 66 -10.40 11.36 -10.39
N ASN A 67 -9.22 11.91 -10.69
CA ASN A 67 -9.09 13.04 -11.61
C ASN A 67 -9.60 12.69 -13.01
N PHE A 68 -9.33 11.48 -13.47
CA PHE A 68 -9.78 10.99 -14.76
C PHE A 68 -11.31 10.86 -14.82
N PHE A 69 -11.93 10.26 -13.78
CA PHE A 69 -13.38 10.17 -13.66
C PHE A 69 -14.04 11.56 -13.58
N ASP A 70 -13.51 12.45 -12.74
CA ASP A 70 -14.07 13.80 -12.56
C ASP A 70 -13.99 14.62 -13.85
N THR A 71 -12.98 14.36 -14.70
CA THR A 71 -12.80 15.07 -15.96
C THR A 71 -13.71 14.54 -17.06
N TYR A 72 -13.85 13.24 -17.20
CA TYR A 72 -14.50 12.62 -18.36
C TYR A 72 -15.83 11.93 -18.05
N GLY A 73 -15.99 11.33 -16.87
CA GLY A 73 -17.19 10.61 -16.45
C GLY A 73 -17.43 9.28 -17.17
N THR A 74 -17.34 9.26 -18.51
CA THR A 74 -17.49 8.06 -19.35
C THR A 74 -16.26 7.79 -20.20
N TRP A 75 -16.03 6.53 -20.58
CA TRP A 75 -14.94 6.14 -21.49
C TRP A 75 -15.03 6.86 -22.82
N LYS A 76 -16.23 6.95 -23.40
CA LYS A 76 -16.48 7.64 -24.68
C LYS A 76 -16.22 9.14 -24.64
N ALA A 77 -16.38 9.79 -23.49
CA ALA A 77 -16.05 11.21 -23.33
C ALA A 77 -14.53 11.45 -23.39
N TYR A 78 -13.75 10.47 -22.97
CA TYR A 78 -12.29 10.48 -23.13
C TYR A 78 -11.88 10.19 -24.58
N ASP A 79 -12.37 9.10 -25.16
CA ASP A 79 -12.11 8.72 -26.54
C ASP A 79 -13.40 8.17 -27.19
N SER A 80 -13.79 8.79 -28.31
CA SER A 80 -15.04 8.46 -29.01
C SER A 80 -15.11 7.04 -29.56
N SER A 81 -13.97 6.33 -29.65
CA SER A 81 -13.89 4.91 -30.06
C SER A 81 -14.19 3.93 -28.92
N LEU A 82 -14.20 4.40 -27.67
CA LEU A 82 -14.45 3.59 -26.50
C LEU A 82 -15.97 3.48 -26.19
N PRO A 83 -16.37 2.52 -25.32
CA PRO A 83 -17.77 2.32 -24.94
C PRO A 83 -18.41 3.56 -24.31
N ASP A 84 -19.71 3.75 -24.55
CA ASP A 84 -20.51 4.81 -23.92
C ASP A 84 -21.02 4.34 -22.54
N GLU A 85 -20.06 4.12 -21.65
CA GLU A 85 -20.27 3.61 -20.29
C GLU A 85 -19.47 4.43 -19.29
N ASP A 86 -19.92 4.43 -18.03
CA ASP A 86 -19.24 5.13 -16.94
C ASP A 86 -17.85 4.54 -16.71
N ILE A 87 -16.89 5.39 -16.40
CA ILE A 87 -15.55 4.98 -15.98
C ILE A 87 -15.68 4.28 -14.62
N ALA A 88 -15.26 3.01 -14.57
CA ALA A 88 -15.31 2.17 -13.38
C ALA A 88 -13.90 1.63 -13.05
N ILE A 89 -13.20 2.31 -12.14
CA ILE A 89 -11.86 1.96 -11.70
C ILE A 89 -11.88 1.78 -10.18
N TYR A 90 -11.42 0.62 -9.71
CA TYR A 90 -11.41 0.28 -8.29
C TYR A 90 -10.00 -0.03 -7.83
N VAL A 91 -9.60 0.57 -6.71
CA VAL A 91 -8.26 0.43 -6.14
C VAL A 91 -8.36 -0.12 -4.72
N SER A 92 -7.63 -1.20 -4.45
CA SER A 92 -7.52 -1.78 -3.13
C SER A 92 -6.05 -1.99 -2.74
N ALA A 93 -5.73 -1.79 -1.46
CA ALA A 93 -4.39 -1.95 -0.95
C ALA A 93 -4.27 -3.20 -0.07
N GLY A 94 -3.20 -3.99 -0.26
CA GLY A 94 -2.94 -5.21 0.51
C GLY A 94 -1.46 -5.62 0.54
N GLY A 95 -0.61 -4.87 -0.16
CA GLY A 95 0.81 -5.16 -0.31
C GLY A 95 1.16 -5.76 -1.67
N SER A 96 2.43 -5.63 -2.10
CA SER A 96 2.89 -6.00 -3.44
C SER A 96 2.65 -7.49 -3.77
N GLY A 97 2.87 -8.40 -2.82
CA GLY A 97 2.63 -9.83 -3.02
C GLY A 97 1.15 -10.17 -3.22
N GLN A 98 0.23 -9.42 -2.59
CA GLN A 98 -1.21 -9.59 -2.84
C GLN A 98 -1.60 -9.07 -4.22
N GLY A 99 -0.92 -8.00 -4.70
CA GLY A 99 -1.13 -7.48 -6.05
C GLY A 99 -0.78 -8.51 -7.11
N THR A 100 0.42 -9.10 -7.07
CA THR A 100 0.82 -10.15 -8.01
C THR A 100 -0.08 -11.38 -7.91
N LYS A 101 -0.43 -11.80 -6.67
CA LYS A 101 -1.35 -12.90 -6.45
C LYS A 101 -2.74 -12.65 -7.05
N ALA A 102 -3.29 -11.44 -6.92
CA ALA A 102 -4.59 -11.09 -7.47
C ALA A 102 -4.62 -11.16 -9.01
N VAL A 103 -3.50 -10.82 -9.67
CA VAL A 103 -3.36 -11.00 -11.13
C VAL A 103 -3.27 -12.49 -11.49
N ILE A 104 -2.49 -13.28 -10.76
CA ILE A 104 -2.37 -14.74 -10.96
C ILE A 104 -3.74 -15.42 -10.82
N ASP A 105 -4.52 -15.05 -9.81
CA ASP A 105 -5.84 -15.59 -9.53
C ASP A 105 -6.95 -15.01 -10.45
N GLY A 106 -6.63 -14.03 -11.31
CA GLY A 106 -7.60 -13.37 -12.20
C GLY A 106 -8.64 -12.50 -11.46
N THR A 107 -8.36 -12.10 -10.23
CA THR A 107 -9.26 -11.27 -9.39
C THR A 107 -8.96 -9.77 -9.46
N SER A 108 -7.89 -9.38 -10.13
CA SER A 108 -7.52 -8.00 -10.44
C SER A 108 -7.04 -7.88 -11.87
N THR A 109 -7.32 -6.75 -12.51
CA THR A 109 -6.80 -6.40 -13.84
C THR A 109 -5.31 -6.12 -13.76
N PHE A 110 -4.91 -5.30 -12.79
CA PHE A 110 -3.52 -4.95 -12.53
C PHE A 110 -3.14 -5.15 -11.07
N GLY A 111 -1.96 -5.70 -10.86
CA GLY A 111 -1.29 -5.74 -9.57
C GLY A 111 -0.41 -4.49 -9.39
N MET A 112 -0.57 -3.80 -8.28
CA MET A 112 0.31 -2.70 -7.88
C MET A 112 1.49 -3.25 -7.09
N VAL A 113 2.71 -3.01 -7.55
CA VAL A 113 3.93 -3.59 -6.98
C VAL A 113 4.98 -2.50 -6.76
N ALA A 114 5.48 -2.37 -5.53
CA ALA A 114 6.54 -1.43 -5.16
C ALA A 114 7.85 -2.18 -4.83
N ARG A 115 8.28 -3.02 -5.75
CA ARG A 115 9.52 -3.78 -5.81
C ARG A 115 9.66 -4.42 -7.20
N SER A 116 10.79 -5.05 -7.49
CA SER A 116 10.85 -5.92 -8.67
C SER A 116 9.89 -7.09 -8.54
N VAL A 117 9.26 -7.50 -9.63
CA VAL A 117 8.45 -8.72 -9.67
C VAL A 117 9.38 -9.92 -9.54
N LYS A 118 9.02 -10.88 -8.68
CA LYS A 118 9.85 -12.08 -8.46
C LYS A 118 9.76 -13.02 -9.67
N ASP A 119 10.82 -13.80 -9.91
CA ASP A 119 10.86 -14.72 -11.04
C ASP A 119 9.74 -15.78 -11.01
N GLU A 120 9.35 -16.23 -9.79
CA GLU A 120 8.23 -17.15 -9.61
C GLU A 120 6.88 -16.49 -9.92
N GLU A 121 6.71 -15.19 -9.59
CA GLU A 121 5.51 -14.42 -9.91
C GLU A 121 5.39 -14.20 -11.43
N LYS A 122 6.50 -13.79 -12.08
CA LYS A 122 6.56 -13.62 -13.54
C LYS A 122 6.17 -14.90 -14.29
N LYS A 123 6.66 -16.06 -13.81
CA LYS A 123 6.33 -17.35 -14.41
C LYS A 123 4.88 -17.79 -14.17
N ALA A 124 4.28 -17.35 -13.07
CA ALA A 124 2.91 -17.71 -12.70
C ALA A 124 1.87 -16.80 -13.41
N ILE A 125 2.23 -15.59 -13.78
CA ILE A 125 1.35 -14.68 -14.53
C ILE A 125 1.44 -15.03 -16.02
N LYS A 126 0.31 -15.36 -16.61
CA LYS A 126 0.24 -15.68 -18.05
C LYS A 126 0.52 -14.43 -18.88
N ASP A 127 1.47 -14.53 -19.83
CA ASP A 127 1.85 -13.40 -20.72
C ASP A 127 2.08 -12.10 -19.93
N GLU A 128 2.91 -12.20 -18.89
CA GLU A 128 3.17 -11.12 -17.93
C GLU A 128 3.64 -9.84 -18.61
N LYS A 129 3.10 -8.72 -18.14
CA LYS A 129 3.43 -7.36 -18.57
C LYS A 129 3.73 -6.48 -17.35
N GLU A 130 4.81 -5.71 -17.43
CA GLU A 130 5.17 -4.71 -16.42
C GLU A 130 5.09 -3.30 -17.02
N TYR A 131 4.44 -2.39 -16.30
CA TYR A 131 4.35 -0.98 -16.65
C TYR A 131 4.94 -0.17 -15.50
N GLN A 132 6.09 0.48 -15.72
CA GLN A 132 6.73 1.26 -14.67
C GLN A 132 6.07 2.63 -14.57
N VAL A 133 5.46 2.90 -13.42
CA VAL A 133 4.75 4.14 -13.10
C VAL A 133 5.70 5.21 -12.55
N GLY A 134 6.74 4.78 -11.86
CA GLY A 134 7.71 5.68 -11.24
C GLY A 134 8.79 4.93 -10.48
N ILE A 135 9.59 5.71 -9.74
CA ILE A 135 10.61 5.20 -8.83
C ILE A 135 10.32 5.71 -7.42
N ASP A 136 10.57 4.87 -6.43
CA ASP A 136 10.49 5.18 -5.02
C ASP A 136 11.76 4.69 -4.31
N ALA A 137 11.95 5.11 -3.07
CA ALA A 137 12.98 4.57 -2.18
C ALA A 137 12.39 4.37 -0.80
N LEU A 138 13.01 3.51 0.01
CA LEU A 138 12.75 3.44 1.43
C LEU A 138 13.79 4.31 2.15
N THR A 139 13.32 5.37 2.80
CA THR A 139 14.16 6.27 3.57
C THR A 139 14.11 5.90 5.04
N ILE A 140 15.25 5.91 5.72
CA ILE A 140 15.25 5.76 7.18
C ILE A 140 14.66 7.04 7.76
N ALA A 141 13.60 6.92 8.52
CA ALA A 141 12.83 8.04 9.04
C ALA A 141 12.68 7.96 10.57
N VAL A 142 12.78 9.11 11.21
CA VAL A 142 12.59 9.29 12.64
C VAL A 142 11.62 10.44 12.93
N ASN A 143 11.09 10.48 14.14
CA ASN A 143 10.30 11.63 14.60
C ASN A 143 11.21 12.88 14.69
N PRO A 144 10.73 14.09 14.33
CA PRO A 144 11.51 15.34 14.46
C PRO A 144 11.95 15.66 15.89
N GLU A 145 11.20 15.20 16.89
CA GLU A 145 11.53 15.39 18.31
C GLU A 145 12.55 14.36 18.82
N ASN A 146 12.89 13.34 18.00
CA ASN A 146 13.88 12.35 18.38
C ASN A 146 15.23 13.05 18.65
N PRO A 147 15.84 12.85 19.81
CA PRO A 147 17.13 13.48 20.15
C PRO A 147 18.25 13.17 19.15
N VAL A 148 18.18 12.05 18.42
CA VAL A 148 19.16 11.69 17.39
C VAL A 148 19.29 12.75 16.30
N THR A 149 18.20 13.42 15.94
CA THR A 149 18.17 14.45 14.88
C THR A 149 19.07 15.66 15.13
N LYS A 150 19.47 15.89 16.39
CA LYS A 150 20.34 17.01 16.81
C LYS A 150 21.83 16.66 16.78
N ILE A 151 22.16 15.39 16.65
CA ILE A 151 23.53 14.87 16.84
C ILE A 151 24.00 14.07 15.63
N ILE A 152 23.11 13.27 15.02
CA ILE A 152 23.40 12.34 13.94
C ILE A 152 22.39 12.61 12.81
N ASP A 153 22.89 12.81 11.59
CA ASP A 153 22.07 12.94 10.37
C ASP A 153 22.34 11.82 9.36
N ASP A 154 23.30 10.94 9.68
CA ASP A 154 23.75 9.82 8.86
C ASP A 154 23.84 8.53 9.67
N LEU A 155 23.31 7.44 9.15
CA LEU A 155 23.40 6.11 9.74
C LEU A 155 24.10 5.16 8.78
N SER A 156 25.11 4.45 9.29
CA SER A 156 25.70 3.35 8.50
C SER A 156 24.71 2.18 8.41
N THR A 157 24.90 1.31 7.41
CA THR A 157 24.11 0.08 7.29
C THR A 157 24.18 -0.76 8.57
N GLU A 158 25.37 -0.88 9.18
CA GLU A 158 25.58 -1.63 10.41
C GLU A 158 24.78 -1.03 11.58
N GLN A 159 24.77 0.30 11.71
CA GLN A 159 23.96 0.97 12.74
C GLN A 159 22.48 0.75 12.53
N ILE A 160 22.00 0.82 11.28
CA ILE A 160 20.60 0.54 10.95
C ILE A 160 20.26 -0.92 11.30
N VAL A 161 21.10 -1.88 10.94
CA VAL A 161 20.92 -3.29 11.30
C VAL A 161 20.85 -3.46 12.81
N SER A 162 21.79 -2.85 13.58
CA SER A 162 21.79 -2.96 15.05
C SER A 162 20.55 -2.33 15.70
N LEU A 163 20.03 -1.23 15.15
CA LEU A 163 18.78 -0.61 15.62
C LEU A 163 17.56 -1.51 15.32
N PHE A 164 17.45 -1.98 14.08
CA PHE A 164 16.26 -2.74 13.66
C PHE A 164 16.26 -4.19 14.17
N SER A 165 17.41 -4.80 14.41
CA SER A 165 17.50 -6.13 15.04
C SER A 165 17.27 -6.11 16.56
N GLY A 166 17.35 -4.91 17.19
CA GLY A 166 17.28 -4.75 18.63
C GLY A 166 18.58 -5.07 19.35
N GLU A 167 19.72 -5.14 18.64
CA GLU A 167 21.04 -5.16 19.26
C GLU A 167 21.27 -3.86 20.04
N TYR A 168 20.94 -2.71 19.43
CA TYR A 168 20.80 -1.43 20.12
C TYR A 168 19.37 -1.32 20.69
N LYS A 169 19.28 -1.40 22.02
CA LYS A 169 18.00 -1.37 22.72
C LYS A 169 17.54 0.04 23.02
N THR A 170 18.49 0.93 23.27
CA THR A 170 18.25 2.32 23.59
C THR A 170 19.02 3.22 22.60
N TRP A 171 18.58 4.45 22.45
CA TRP A 171 19.27 5.44 21.62
C TRP A 171 20.71 5.68 22.11
N LYS A 172 20.97 5.50 23.40
CA LYS A 172 22.32 5.61 24.00
C LYS A 172 23.29 4.51 23.50
N ASP A 173 22.79 3.37 23.06
CA ASP A 173 23.61 2.31 22.47
C ASP A 173 24.20 2.74 21.11
N LEU A 174 23.47 3.62 20.39
CA LEU A 174 23.96 4.21 19.15
C LEU A 174 25.02 5.31 19.40
N ASP A 175 24.80 6.19 20.40
CA ASP A 175 25.74 7.22 20.80
C ASP A 175 25.55 7.56 22.30
N ALA A 176 26.64 7.57 23.07
CA ALA A 176 26.61 7.77 24.52
C ALA A 176 26.03 9.11 24.97
N SER A 177 25.94 10.11 24.07
CA SER A 177 25.34 11.44 24.34
C SER A 177 23.81 11.45 24.17
N LEU A 178 23.24 10.40 23.59
CA LEU A 178 21.79 10.23 23.44
C LEU A 178 21.17 9.69 24.75
N PRO A 179 19.86 9.88 24.96
CA PRO A 179 19.18 9.42 26.15
C PRO A 179 19.10 7.88 26.22
N ASP A 180 18.97 7.38 27.44
CA ASP A 180 18.76 5.95 27.74
C ASP A 180 17.27 5.61 27.59
N GLU A 181 16.73 5.89 26.39
CA GLU A 181 15.34 5.68 26.00
C GLU A 181 15.24 4.57 24.96
N GLU A 182 14.23 3.73 25.05
CA GLU A 182 14.05 2.59 24.18
C GLU A 182 13.89 3.01 22.70
N VAL A 183 14.55 2.28 21.80
CA VAL A 183 14.35 2.42 20.35
C VAL A 183 13.06 1.72 19.96
N VAL A 184 12.06 2.51 19.55
CA VAL A 184 10.79 1.97 19.05
C VAL A 184 10.90 1.74 17.54
N VAL A 185 11.05 0.47 17.17
CA VAL A 185 11.19 0.07 15.76
C VAL A 185 9.81 -0.12 15.13
N ILE A 186 9.58 0.60 14.02
CA ILE A 186 8.36 0.48 13.23
C ILE A 186 8.70 -0.07 11.85
N THR A 187 8.06 -1.17 11.49
CA THR A 187 8.27 -1.87 10.23
C THR A 187 6.94 -2.06 9.47
N ARG A 188 7.00 -2.43 8.22
CA ARG A 188 5.86 -2.96 7.48
C ARG A 188 5.66 -4.43 7.85
N ASP A 189 4.48 -4.95 7.56
CA ASP A 189 4.26 -6.39 7.68
C ASP A 189 5.35 -7.16 6.92
N ILE A 190 5.83 -8.25 7.53
CA ILE A 190 7.00 -9.00 7.06
C ILE A 190 6.79 -9.66 5.68
N ASN A 191 5.55 -9.82 5.24
CA ASN A 191 5.20 -10.35 3.92
C ASN A 191 5.00 -9.24 2.88
N GLY A 192 5.17 -7.97 3.28
CA GLY A 192 4.97 -6.81 2.42
C GLY A 192 6.18 -6.50 1.56
N GLY A 193 5.95 -6.03 0.32
CA GLY A 193 7.03 -5.69 -0.62
C GLY A 193 8.01 -4.64 -0.10
N ALA A 194 7.58 -3.73 0.79
CA ALA A 194 8.50 -2.77 1.41
C ALA A 194 9.44 -3.46 2.40
N HIS A 195 8.94 -4.40 3.21
CA HIS A 195 9.78 -5.18 4.10
C HIS A 195 10.79 -6.03 3.31
N GLU A 196 10.35 -6.69 2.23
CA GLU A 196 11.24 -7.47 1.36
C GLU A 196 12.40 -6.62 0.80
N VAL A 197 12.13 -5.37 0.38
CA VAL A 197 13.16 -4.45 -0.13
C VAL A 197 14.12 -4.02 0.99
N PHE A 198 13.60 -3.70 2.17
CA PHE A 198 14.42 -3.33 3.32
C PHE A 198 15.28 -4.49 3.81
N GLN A 199 14.70 -5.68 3.95
CA GLN A 199 15.41 -6.91 4.32
C GLN A 199 16.56 -7.19 3.37
N LYS A 200 16.29 -7.16 2.05
CA LYS A 200 17.30 -7.47 1.03
C LYS A 200 18.46 -6.47 0.98
N ASN A 201 18.15 -5.16 1.08
CA ASN A 201 19.16 -4.12 0.83
C ASN A 201 19.87 -3.65 2.10
N ILE A 202 19.29 -3.85 3.28
CA ILE A 202 19.84 -3.39 4.56
C ILE A 202 20.11 -4.55 5.52
N MET A 203 19.07 -5.34 5.85
CA MET A 203 19.18 -6.33 6.92
C MET A 203 19.98 -7.57 6.52
N GLY A 204 20.00 -7.92 5.22
CA GLY A 204 20.66 -9.15 4.75
C GLY A 204 20.06 -10.39 5.42
N ASP A 205 20.89 -11.17 6.10
CA ASP A 205 20.48 -12.37 6.84
C ASP A 205 20.02 -12.07 8.28
N THR A 206 20.10 -10.82 8.73
CA THR A 206 19.67 -10.41 10.07
C THR A 206 18.18 -10.07 10.08
N GLU A 207 17.41 -10.66 10.99
CA GLU A 207 15.97 -10.38 11.10
C GLU A 207 15.69 -9.08 11.88
N VAL A 208 14.62 -8.40 11.52
CA VAL A 208 14.07 -7.31 12.34
C VAL A 208 13.57 -7.89 13.67
N LYS A 209 13.77 -7.16 14.79
CA LYS A 209 13.31 -7.60 16.12
C LYS A 209 11.84 -8.02 16.11
N SER A 210 11.52 -9.10 16.81
CA SER A 210 10.19 -9.72 16.75
C SER A 210 9.07 -8.90 17.39
N ASP A 211 9.43 -7.95 18.25
CA ASP A 211 8.51 -7.01 18.94
C ASP A 211 8.41 -5.66 18.24
N ALA A 212 8.99 -5.51 17.03
CA ALA A 212 8.79 -4.33 16.20
C ALA A 212 7.30 -4.12 15.88
N ILE A 213 6.85 -2.86 15.91
CA ILE A 213 5.48 -2.49 15.53
C ILE A 213 5.34 -2.71 14.02
N GLN A 214 4.36 -3.53 13.64
CA GLN A 214 4.10 -3.84 12.23
C GLN A 214 2.91 -3.02 11.72
N ALA A 215 3.20 -2.02 10.89
CA ALA A 215 2.19 -1.21 10.23
C ALA A 215 1.60 -1.92 9.01
N SER A 216 0.27 -1.88 8.87
CA SER A 216 -0.45 -2.52 7.76
C SER A 216 -0.30 -1.77 6.43
N SER A 217 0.05 -0.47 6.48
CA SER A 217 0.25 0.38 5.31
C SER A 217 1.47 1.29 5.47
N MET A 218 1.95 1.86 4.37
CA MET A 218 3.05 2.83 4.41
C MET A 218 2.62 4.14 5.09
N GLY A 219 1.36 4.53 4.93
CA GLY A 219 0.81 5.70 5.61
C GLY A 219 0.75 5.50 7.13
N GLU A 220 0.32 4.32 7.59
CA GLU A 220 0.31 3.95 9.02
C GLU A 220 1.73 3.96 9.60
N LEU A 221 2.71 3.37 8.92
CA LEU A 221 4.10 3.39 9.35
C LEU A 221 4.61 4.81 9.61
N VAL A 222 4.33 5.73 8.69
CA VAL A 222 4.73 7.14 8.84
C VAL A 222 3.96 7.81 10.00
N HIS A 223 2.68 7.49 10.17
CA HIS A 223 1.87 8.00 11.28
C HIS A 223 2.42 7.54 12.63
N ASP A 224 2.76 6.26 12.75
CA ASP A 224 3.34 5.71 13.98
C ASP A 224 4.69 6.35 14.32
N ILE A 225 5.51 6.71 13.31
CA ILE A 225 6.74 7.49 13.54
C ILE A 225 6.41 8.90 14.07
N ILE A 226 5.39 9.56 13.51
CA ILE A 226 4.96 10.90 13.93
C ILE A 226 4.47 10.89 15.39
N ASP A 227 3.80 9.84 15.79
CA ASP A 227 3.18 9.76 17.12
C ASP A 227 4.16 9.34 18.23
N ASN A 228 5.36 8.89 17.89
CA ASN A 228 6.33 8.42 18.87
C ASN A 228 7.70 9.13 18.72
N PRO A 229 8.12 9.93 19.72
CA PRO A 229 9.39 10.68 19.66
C PRO A 229 10.65 9.80 19.63
N TYR A 230 10.55 8.53 20.02
CA TYR A 230 11.68 7.59 20.00
C TYR A 230 11.58 6.55 18.88
N ALA A 231 10.68 6.77 17.93
CA ALA A 231 10.48 5.87 16.79
C ALA A 231 11.56 6.01 15.72
N ILE A 232 11.87 4.87 15.11
CA ILE A 232 12.60 4.74 13.85
C ILE A 232 11.85 3.77 12.95
N GLY A 233 11.79 4.07 11.66
CA GLY A 233 11.18 3.20 10.66
C GLY A 233 11.76 3.45 9.28
N TYR A 234 11.28 2.72 8.27
CA TYR A 234 11.63 2.96 6.87
C TYR A 234 10.41 3.46 6.09
N ALA A 235 10.36 4.75 5.83
CA ALA A 235 9.29 5.38 5.08
C ALA A 235 9.55 5.34 3.56
N SER A 236 8.49 5.21 2.75
CA SER A 236 8.59 5.51 1.32
C SER A 236 9.00 6.96 1.12
N PHE A 237 9.91 7.24 0.19
CA PHE A 237 10.37 8.58 -0.15
C PHE A 237 9.20 9.51 -0.49
N GLY A 238 8.27 9.05 -1.33
CA GLY A 238 7.08 9.83 -1.66
C GLY A 238 6.20 10.12 -0.44
N VAL A 239 5.95 9.13 0.43
CA VAL A 239 5.12 9.34 1.63
C VAL A 239 5.85 10.21 2.67
N ALA A 240 7.18 10.09 2.80
CA ALA A 240 7.96 10.98 3.64
C ALA A 240 7.89 12.44 3.16
N ASN A 241 7.98 12.67 1.84
CA ASN A 241 7.84 14.00 1.24
C ASN A 241 6.46 14.62 1.48
N GLN A 242 5.38 13.83 1.39
CA GLN A 242 4.02 14.28 1.73
C GLN A 242 3.88 14.67 3.20
N ASN A 243 4.76 14.16 4.07
CA ASN A 243 4.81 14.43 5.49
C ASN A 243 6.07 15.25 5.88
N ALA A 244 6.59 16.06 4.97
CA ALA A 244 7.74 16.91 5.20
C ALA A 244 7.55 17.79 6.46
N GLY A 245 8.57 17.81 7.32
CA GLY A 245 8.53 18.50 8.62
C GLY A 245 7.83 17.74 9.76
N LYS A 246 7.11 16.63 9.45
CA LYS A 246 6.52 15.74 10.45
C LYS A 246 7.38 14.49 10.68
N VAL A 247 8.23 14.16 9.74
CA VAL A 247 9.29 13.15 9.87
C VAL A 247 10.61 13.73 9.38
N VAL A 248 11.71 13.23 9.88
CA VAL A 248 13.08 13.54 9.42
C VAL A 248 13.64 12.28 8.76
N THR A 249 14.09 12.41 7.53
CA THR A 249 14.80 11.33 6.82
C THR A 249 16.30 11.42 7.05
N MET A 250 16.92 10.30 7.36
CA MET A 250 18.35 10.18 7.64
C MET A 250 19.12 9.84 6.36
N LYS A 251 20.36 10.28 6.26
CA LYS A 251 21.31 9.75 5.28
C LYS A 251 21.60 8.29 5.59
N VAL A 252 21.98 7.55 4.56
CA VAL A 252 22.43 6.15 4.70
C VAL A 252 23.81 6.04 4.05
N ASN A 253 24.82 5.68 4.84
CA ASN A 253 26.23 5.59 4.41
C ASN A 253 26.73 6.89 3.76
N GLY A 254 26.38 8.03 4.31
CA GLY A 254 26.74 9.35 3.80
C GLY A 254 25.89 9.84 2.63
N VAL A 255 24.93 9.05 2.14
CA VAL A 255 24.10 9.40 0.98
C VAL A 255 22.70 9.88 1.43
N GLU A 256 22.37 11.10 1.07
CA GLU A 256 21.05 11.68 1.32
C GLU A 256 19.98 11.07 0.38
N PRO A 257 18.75 10.79 0.85
CA PRO A 257 17.65 10.32 0.00
C PRO A 257 17.09 11.48 -0.84
N THR A 258 17.81 11.88 -1.89
CA THR A 258 17.35 12.87 -2.86
C THR A 258 16.91 12.19 -4.15
N LYS A 259 16.05 12.89 -4.94
CA LYS A 259 15.64 12.42 -6.28
C LYS A 259 16.85 12.02 -7.12
N GLU A 260 17.91 12.84 -7.12
CA GLU A 260 19.14 12.56 -7.88
C GLU A 260 19.84 11.29 -7.41
N ASN A 261 20.06 11.14 -6.09
CA ASN A 261 20.75 9.99 -5.52
C ASN A 261 19.96 8.68 -5.66
N ILE A 262 18.62 8.78 -5.68
CA ILE A 262 17.75 7.63 -5.92
C ILE A 262 17.82 7.22 -7.39
N ILE A 263 17.71 8.17 -8.34
CA ILE A 263 17.75 7.88 -9.78
C ILE A 263 19.11 7.29 -10.20
N ASN A 264 20.22 7.86 -9.74
CA ASN A 264 21.55 7.39 -10.12
C ASN A 264 22.01 6.13 -9.37
N GLY A 265 21.20 5.63 -8.43
CA GLY A 265 21.49 4.41 -7.66
C GLY A 265 22.48 4.58 -6.51
N SER A 266 22.92 5.80 -6.19
CA SER A 266 23.78 6.07 -5.03
C SER A 266 23.05 5.81 -3.72
N TYR A 267 21.74 6.10 -3.66
CA TYR A 267 20.90 5.72 -2.53
C TYR A 267 20.42 4.27 -2.69
N ILE A 268 20.90 3.39 -1.82
CA ILE A 268 20.88 1.93 -2.01
C ILE A 268 19.51 1.27 -1.84
N ILE A 269 18.50 1.95 -1.28
CA ILE A 269 17.20 1.35 -0.98
C ILE A 269 16.13 1.81 -1.99
N GLN A 270 16.49 1.94 -3.24
CA GLN A 270 15.55 2.29 -4.31
C GLN A 270 14.70 1.08 -4.75
N ARG A 271 13.52 1.38 -5.32
CA ARG A 271 12.59 0.37 -5.83
C ARG A 271 11.70 0.92 -6.97
N PRO A 272 11.36 0.10 -7.98
CA PRO A 272 10.38 0.51 -8.98
C PRO A 272 8.96 0.52 -8.40
N LEU A 273 8.12 1.40 -8.95
CA LEU A 273 6.68 1.37 -8.80
C LEU A 273 6.09 0.81 -10.09
N LEU A 274 5.47 -0.36 -10.03
CA LEU A 274 5.03 -1.12 -11.18
C LEU A 274 3.52 -1.40 -11.14
N LEU A 275 2.89 -1.35 -12.30
CA LEU A 275 1.66 -2.07 -12.57
C LEU A 275 2.01 -3.36 -13.30
N VAL A 276 1.43 -4.46 -12.88
CA VAL A 276 1.66 -5.80 -13.46
C VAL A 276 0.33 -6.33 -13.98
N GLY A 277 0.29 -6.76 -15.22
CA GLY A 277 -0.90 -7.30 -15.88
C GLY A 277 -0.65 -8.66 -16.52
N SER A 278 -1.72 -9.30 -17.00
CA SER A 278 -1.72 -10.58 -17.70
C SER A 278 -2.27 -10.39 -19.12
N GLY A 279 -1.46 -10.70 -20.13
CA GLY A 279 -1.82 -10.55 -21.54
C GLY A 279 -1.82 -9.10 -22.03
N GLU A 280 -2.34 -8.88 -23.23
CA GLU A 280 -2.47 -7.54 -23.80
C GLU A 280 -3.66 -6.81 -23.14
N PRO A 281 -3.53 -5.52 -22.81
CA PRO A 281 -4.61 -4.75 -22.23
C PRO A 281 -5.77 -4.58 -23.23
N THR A 282 -7.00 -4.58 -22.74
CA THR A 282 -8.17 -4.18 -23.53
C THR A 282 -8.11 -2.70 -23.88
N ALA A 283 -8.98 -2.22 -24.77
CA ALA A 283 -8.98 -0.81 -25.18
C ALA A 283 -9.14 0.16 -24.00
N ILE A 284 -10.04 -0.12 -23.03
CA ILE A 284 -10.21 0.72 -21.85
C ILE A 284 -9.03 0.63 -20.88
N GLN A 285 -8.43 -0.56 -20.74
CA GLN A 285 -7.25 -0.76 -19.90
C GLN A 285 -6.06 0.01 -20.48
N GLN A 286 -5.86 -0.05 -21.81
CA GLN A 286 -4.80 0.71 -22.50
C GLN A 286 -5.04 2.21 -22.34
N ALA A 287 -6.26 2.68 -22.55
CA ALA A 287 -6.62 4.08 -22.38
C ALA A 287 -6.24 4.61 -20.98
N PHE A 288 -6.54 3.85 -19.92
CA PHE A 288 -6.17 4.27 -18.57
C PHE A 288 -4.66 4.13 -18.31
N LEU A 289 -3.99 3.10 -18.85
CA LEU A 289 -2.53 3.00 -18.79
C LEU A 289 -1.87 4.20 -19.46
N ASP A 290 -2.38 4.66 -20.61
CA ASP A 290 -1.85 5.84 -21.31
C ASP A 290 -1.99 7.10 -20.46
N VAL A 291 -3.08 7.24 -19.68
CA VAL A 291 -3.24 8.33 -18.70
C VAL A 291 -2.24 8.20 -17.54
N VAL A 292 -2.08 7.01 -16.97
CA VAL A 292 -1.13 6.78 -15.85
C VAL A 292 0.32 7.06 -16.27
N LEU A 293 0.70 6.65 -17.48
CA LEU A 293 2.07 6.76 -17.98
C LEU A 293 2.32 8.07 -18.73
N GLY A 294 1.26 8.79 -19.11
CA GLY A 294 1.33 10.09 -19.78
C GLY A 294 1.57 11.26 -18.82
N ASP A 295 1.65 12.45 -19.35
CA ASP A 295 2.05 13.68 -18.64
C ASP A 295 1.19 13.94 -17.39
N GLU A 296 -0.13 13.75 -17.46
CA GLU A 296 -1.05 13.99 -16.34
C GLU A 296 -0.83 13.00 -15.18
N GLY A 297 -0.67 11.72 -15.51
CA GLY A 297 -0.36 10.68 -14.53
C GLY A 297 1.01 10.89 -13.91
N GLN A 298 2.01 11.19 -14.72
CA GLN A 298 3.38 11.42 -14.26
C GLN A 298 3.50 12.69 -13.43
N LYS A 299 2.73 13.73 -13.76
CA LYS A 299 2.62 14.91 -12.90
C LYS A 299 2.01 14.54 -11.53
N THR A 300 0.99 13.69 -11.50
CA THR A 300 0.41 13.21 -10.23
C THR A 300 1.43 12.41 -9.42
N VAL A 301 2.24 11.57 -10.06
CA VAL A 301 3.35 10.85 -9.41
C VAL A 301 4.31 11.83 -8.75
N GLU A 302 4.72 12.90 -9.45
CA GLU A 302 5.61 13.94 -8.93
C GLU A 302 4.96 14.77 -7.82
N ASP A 303 3.73 15.23 -8.01
CA ASP A 303 2.99 16.04 -7.01
C ASP A 303 2.77 15.24 -5.71
N MET A 304 2.71 13.93 -5.77
CA MET A 304 2.66 13.02 -4.62
C MET A 304 4.05 12.67 -4.05
N GLY A 305 5.10 13.34 -4.50
CA GLY A 305 6.45 13.24 -3.94
C GLY A 305 7.27 12.05 -4.41
N PHE A 306 6.75 11.25 -5.36
CA PHE A 306 7.49 10.16 -6.00
C PHE A 306 8.30 10.67 -7.20
N ILE A 307 9.10 9.79 -7.80
CA ILE A 307 9.95 10.13 -8.93
C ILE A 307 9.27 9.63 -10.21
N PRO A 308 8.82 10.52 -11.13
CA PRO A 308 8.21 10.12 -12.38
C PRO A 308 9.23 9.52 -13.36
N MET A 309 8.74 8.91 -14.44
CA MET A 309 9.56 8.26 -15.47
C MET A 309 10.00 9.21 -16.62
N ASN A 310 9.36 10.37 -16.75
CA ASN A 310 9.64 11.40 -17.77
C ASN A 310 10.21 12.69 -17.15
#